data_6dfef5e54302fbdfeb9193f4f82c250a
#
_entry.id   6dfef5e54302fbdfeb9193f4f82c250a
#
_cell.length_a   1.000
_cell.length_b   1.000
_cell.length_c   1.000
_cell.angle_alpha   90.00
_cell.angle_beta   90.00
_cell.angle_gamma   90.00
#
_symmetry.space_group_name_H-M   'P 1'
#
loop_
_entity.id
_entity.type
_entity.pdbx_description
1 polymer ?
#
loop_
_entity_poly.entity_id
_entity_poly.type
_entity_poly.pdbx_seq_one_letter_code
_entity_poly.pdbx_strand_id
1 'polypeptide(L)'
;QYATRLNPGMPILLHSIIYDRQDPFSVWASTYNNLGIARSAGCIRLATIDSKWIYDNCAIGTTVVVYNSPDPGPFERPTILYEIPFEQTWDPTDPNLTQEQIAAETQRLIAQLGQ
;
A
#
# COMPACT_ATOMS: atom_id res chain seq x y z
N GLN A 1 1.10 -3.59 7.10
CA GLN A 1 1.21 -5.05 6.81
C GLN A 1 2.41 -5.31 5.90
N TYR A 2 2.89 -6.54 5.94
CA TYR A 2 3.97 -7.03 5.06
C TYR A 2 5.20 -6.12 5.04
N ALA A 3 5.75 -5.85 6.22
CA ALA A 3 6.91 -5.00 6.38
C ALA A 3 8.20 -5.74 6.07
N THR A 4 9.05 -5.16 5.23
CA THR A 4 10.36 -5.68 4.89
C THR A 4 11.41 -4.61 5.21
N ARG A 5 12.38 -4.96 6.04
CA ARG A 5 13.45 -4.04 6.43
C ARG A 5 14.54 -4.02 5.36
N LEU A 6 14.95 -2.82 4.93
CA LEU A 6 16.00 -2.67 3.92
C LEU A 6 17.38 -3.02 4.45
N ASN A 7 17.66 -2.67 5.70
CA ASN A 7 18.98 -2.92 6.31
C ASN A 7 18.80 -3.04 7.84
N PRO A 8 19.42 -4.02 8.52
CA PRO A 8 19.29 -4.15 9.97
C PRO A 8 19.68 -2.90 10.77
N GLY A 9 20.60 -2.09 10.24
CA GLY A 9 21.05 -0.85 10.87
C GLY A 9 20.21 0.39 10.55
N MET A 10 19.21 0.27 9.67
CA MET A 10 18.37 1.38 9.24
C MET A 10 16.92 1.16 9.66
N PRO A 11 16.24 2.19 10.20
CA PRO A 11 14.82 2.08 10.56
C PRO A 11 13.88 2.26 9.36
N ILE A 12 14.33 1.98 8.16
CA ILE A 12 13.57 2.15 6.92
C ILE A 12 12.99 0.81 6.49
N LEU A 13 11.69 0.77 6.29
CA LEU A 13 10.93 -0.40 5.87
C LEU A 13 10.24 -0.13 4.53
N LEU A 14 10.11 -1.21 3.75
CA LEU A 14 9.10 -1.31 2.69
C LEU A 14 7.85 -1.92 3.35
N HIS A 15 6.72 -1.24 3.28
CA HIS A 15 5.49 -1.76 3.90
C HIS A 15 4.25 -1.28 3.17
N SER A 16 3.11 -1.88 3.49
CA SER A 16 1.83 -1.47 2.93
C SER A 16 1.44 -0.05 3.37
N ILE A 17 0.38 0.46 2.77
CA ILE A 17 -0.35 1.62 3.28
C ILE A 17 -0.79 1.38 4.73
N ILE A 18 -1.23 2.43 5.40
CA ILE A 18 -1.48 2.39 6.84
C ILE A 18 -2.83 1.74 7.15
N TYR A 19 -2.77 0.70 7.98
CA TYR A 19 -3.93 0.08 8.63
C TYR A 19 -3.94 0.51 10.09
N ASP A 20 -5.09 0.98 10.56
CA ASP A 20 -5.23 1.46 11.94
C ASP A 20 -5.07 0.32 12.96
N ARG A 21 -5.46 -0.89 12.56
CA ARG A 21 -5.35 -2.11 13.39
C ARG A 21 -5.24 -3.34 12.49
N GLN A 22 -5.16 -4.52 13.08
CA GLN A 22 -5.09 -5.78 12.33
C GLN A 22 -6.47 -6.17 11.76
N ASP A 23 -7.00 -5.31 10.91
CA ASP A 23 -8.29 -5.47 10.25
C ASP A 23 -8.14 -4.92 8.83
N PRO A 24 -8.45 -5.71 7.78
CA PRO A 24 -8.34 -5.24 6.40
C PRO A 24 -9.28 -4.07 6.07
N PHE A 25 -10.28 -3.81 6.89
CA PHE A 25 -11.18 -2.68 6.75
C PHE A 25 -10.84 -1.52 7.68
N SER A 26 -9.58 -1.35 8.03
CA SER A 26 -9.09 -0.25 8.87
C SER A 26 -8.06 0.64 8.16
N VAL A 27 -8.08 0.70 6.85
CA VAL A 27 -7.16 1.50 6.03
C VAL A 27 -7.49 2.99 6.13
N TRP A 28 -6.45 3.80 6.18
CA TRP A 28 -6.56 5.24 5.99
C TRP A 28 -6.44 5.55 4.49
N ALA A 29 -7.55 5.95 3.87
CA ALA A 29 -7.63 6.19 2.43
C ALA A 29 -6.56 7.15 1.92
N SER A 30 -6.22 8.18 2.70
CA SER A 30 -5.18 9.14 2.32
C SER A 30 -3.82 8.48 2.07
N THR A 31 -3.50 7.40 2.77
CA THR A 31 -2.21 6.72 2.58
C THR A 31 -2.17 5.95 1.26
N TYR A 32 -3.29 5.42 0.80
CA TYR A 32 -3.41 4.83 -0.53
C TYR A 32 -3.32 5.91 -1.61
N ASN A 33 -4.08 6.98 -1.47
CA ASN A 33 -4.16 8.06 -2.47
C ASN A 33 -2.84 8.82 -2.63
N ASN A 34 -1.97 8.78 -1.62
CA ASN A 34 -0.64 9.41 -1.66
C ASN A 34 0.48 8.46 -2.10
N LEU A 35 0.17 7.25 -2.57
CA LEU A 35 1.21 6.37 -3.10
C LEU A 35 1.93 7.02 -4.28
N GLY A 36 3.25 6.87 -4.32
CA GLY A 36 4.09 7.50 -5.33
C GLY A 36 4.51 8.93 -5.01
N ILE A 37 4.08 9.48 -3.88
CA ILE A 37 4.44 10.82 -3.41
C ILE A 37 5.24 10.70 -2.10
N ALA A 38 6.24 11.54 -1.93
CA ALA A 38 7.06 11.56 -0.71
C ALA A 38 6.25 12.14 0.46
N ARG A 39 5.60 11.28 1.23
CA ARG A 39 4.71 11.65 2.34
C ARG A 39 5.02 10.95 3.66
N SER A 40 5.98 10.05 3.69
CA SER A 40 6.37 9.36 4.92
C SER A 40 7.54 10.05 5.60
N ALA A 41 7.79 9.67 6.86
CA ALA A 41 8.96 10.13 7.62
C ALA A 41 10.26 9.39 7.23
N GLY A 42 10.20 8.47 6.26
CA GLY A 42 11.39 7.72 5.80
C GLY A 42 11.04 6.38 5.17
N CYS A 43 10.03 5.68 5.66
CA CYS A 43 9.62 4.37 5.13
C CYS A 43 9.02 4.49 3.73
N ILE A 44 9.12 3.42 2.95
CA ILE A 44 8.57 3.34 1.60
C ILE A 44 7.22 2.61 1.69
N ARG A 45 6.16 3.31 1.33
CA ARG A 45 4.78 2.78 1.32
C ARG A 45 4.44 2.22 -0.03
N LEU A 46 3.77 1.07 -0.03
CA LEU A 46 3.35 0.33 -1.21
C LEU A 46 1.86 -0.03 -1.10
N ALA A 47 1.20 -0.27 -2.24
CA ALA A 47 -0.07 -0.97 -2.21
C ALA A 47 0.11 -2.32 -1.52
N THR A 48 -0.91 -2.80 -0.83
CA THR A 48 -0.80 -4.00 0.00
C THR A 48 -0.35 -5.23 -0.80
N ILE A 49 -0.84 -5.38 -2.03
CA ILE A 49 -0.43 -6.50 -2.90
C ILE A 49 1.07 -6.46 -3.22
N ASP A 50 1.63 -5.28 -3.44
CA ASP A 50 3.04 -5.13 -3.78
C ASP A 50 3.94 -5.39 -2.56
N SER A 51 3.56 -4.89 -1.39
CA SER A 51 4.31 -5.15 -0.16
C SER A 51 4.29 -6.63 0.21
N LYS A 52 3.16 -7.31 -0.02
CA LYS A 52 3.05 -8.76 0.15
C LYS A 52 3.94 -9.51 -0.83
N TRP A 53 3.97 -9.09 -2.09
CA TRP A 53 4.81 -9.73 -3.10
C TRP A 53 6.29 -9.71 -2.70
N ILE A 54 6.79 -8.55 -2.24
CA ILE A 54 8.18 -8.42 -1.78
C ILE A 54 8.41 -9.31 -0.56
N TYR A 55 7.51 -9.29 0.40
CA TYR A 55 7.60 -10.10 1.61
C TYR A 55 7.68 -11.59 1.30
N ASP A 56 6.89 -12.06 0.36
CA ASP A 56 6.81 -13.49 0.01
C ASP A 56 7.92 -13.96 -0.94
N ASN A 57 8.46 -13.07 -1.78
CA ASN A 57 9.32 -13.47 -2.91
C ASN A 57 10.75 -12.98 -2.81
N CYS A 58 11.06 -12.01 -1.97
CA CYS A 58 12.41 -11.48 -1.83
C CYS A 58 13.06 -12.04 -0.57
N ALA A 59 13.98 -12.96 -0.73
CA ALA A 59 14.70 -13.56 0.39
C ALA A 59 15.62 -12.52 1.08
N ILE A 60 15.97 -12.79 2.33
CA ILE A 60 16.98 -12.01 3.05
C ILE A 60 18.28 -12.04 2.24
N GLY A 61 18.86 -10.86 2.02
CA GLY A 61 20.06 -10.71 1.17
C GLY A 61 19.75 -10.24 -0.24
N THR A 62 18.47 -10.12 -0.63
CA THR A 62 18.08 -9.52 -1.92
C THR A 62 18.65 -8.11 -2.03
N THR A 63 19.30 -7.81 -3.14
CA THR A 63 19.87 -6.48 -3.39
C THR A 63 18.77 -5.47 -3.65
N VAL A 64 18.85 -4.33 -2.96
CA VAL A 64 17.99 -3.17 -3.18
C VAL A 64 18.86 -2.01 -3.62
N VAL A 65 18.52 -1.40 -4.75
CA VAL A 65 19.23 -0.23 -5.28
C VAL A 65 18.30 0.98 -5.20
N VAL A 66 18.73 1.99 -4.46
CA VAL A 66 18.03 3.27 -4.36
C VAL A 66 18.88 4.33 -5.05
N TYR A 67 18.29 5.01 -6.01
CA TYR A 67 19.03 5.99 -6.81
C TYR A 67 18.17 7.20 -7.16
N ASN A 68 18.85 8.31 -7.47
CA ASN A 68 18.23 9.50 -8.04
C ASN A 68 18.64 9.60 -9.51
N SER A 69 17.66 9.70 -10.39
CA SER A 69 17.91 9.83 -11.83
C SER A 69 16.71 10.51 -12.49
N PRO A 70 16.93 11.38 -13.51
CA PRO A 70 15.84 11.87 -14.34
C PRO A 70 15.23 10.76 -15.20
N ASP A 71 15.97 9.66 -15.41
CA ASP A 71 15.48 8.47 -16.10
C ASP A 71 14.97 7.47 -15.05
N PRO A 72 13.66 7.12 -15.06
CA PRO A 72 13.11 6.16 -14.11
C PRO A 72 13.55 4.71 -14.35
N GLY A 73 14.37 4.44 -15.37
CA GLY A 73 14.82 3.11 -15.74
C GLY A 73 13.86 2.44 -16.75
N PRO A 74 13.85 1.09 -16.82
CA PRO A 74 13.06 0.35 -17.82
C PRO A 74 11.56 0.44 -17.60
N PHE A 75 11.13 0.85 -16.41
CA PHE A 75 9.71 1.01 -16.07
C PHE A 75 9.45 2.49 -15.82
N GLU A 76 8.33 2.99 -16.33
CA GLU A 76 7.88 4.33 -16.01
C GLU A 76 7.56 4.45 -14.53
N ARG A 77 7.52 5.69 -14.01
CA ARG A 77 7.11 5.96 -12.64
C ARG A 77 5.69 5.42 -12.43
N PRO A 78 5.49 4.44 -11.53
CA PRO A 78 4.15 3.93 -11.28
C PRO A 78 3.28 4.99 -10.60
N THR A 79 2.01 5.02 -10.96
CA THR A 79 0.99 5.85 -10.34
C THR A 79 -0.18 4.97 -9.94
N ILE A 80 -0.96 5.41 -8.97
CA ILE A 80 -2.23 4.75 -8.67
C ILE A 80 -3.18 4.92 -9.85
N LEU A 81 -3.96 3.88 -10.15
CA LEU A 81 -4.92 3.90 -11.25
C LEU A 81 -6.09 4.86 -10.97
N TYR A 82 -6.48 4.98 -9.71
CA TYR A 82 -7.57 5.83 -9.28
C TYR A 82 -7.44 6.09 -7.78
N GLU A 83 -7.97 7.23 -7.33
CA GLU A 83 -8.08 7.52 -5.92
C GLU A 83 -9.28 6.79 -5.32
N ILE A 84 -9.15 6.34 -4.06
CA ILE A 84 -10.28 5.79 -3.31
C ILE A 84 -10.96 6.90 -2.52
N PRO A 85 -12.29 6.81 -2.28
CA PRO A 85 -12.99 7.78 -1.45
C PRO A 85 -12.40 7.85 -0.04
N PHE A 86 -12.44 9.03 0.56
CA PHE A 86 -11.95 9.24 1.92
C PHE A 86 -12.57 8.27 2.93
N GLU A 87 -13.83 7.93 2.72
CA GLU A 87 -14.60 7.05 3.60
C GLU A 87 -14.32 5.56 3.36
N GLN A 88 -13.61 5.21 2.28
CA GLN A 88 -13.25 3.82 2.01
C GLN A 88 -12.17 3.35 2.98
N THR A 89 -12.41 2.23 3.63
CA THR A 89 -11.56 1.70 4.70
C THR A 89 -10.75 0.48 4.31
N TRP A 90 -10.66 0.17 3.02
CA TRP A 90 -9.88 -0.97 2.54
C TRP A 90 -9.01 -0.60 1.35
N ASP A 91 -7.87 -1.30 1.22
CA ASP A 91 -7.01 -1.23 0.04
C ASP A 91 -7.59 -2.17 -1.03
N PRO A 92 -7.95 -1.66 -2.21
CA PRO A 92 -8.52 -2.50 -3.26
C PRO A 92 -7.58 -3.59 -3.76
N THR A 93 -6.28 -3.50 -3.46
CA THR A 93 -5.29 -4.51 -3.86
C THR A 93 -5.02 -5.55 -2.77
N ASP A 94 -5.63 -5.44 -1.58
CA ASP A 94 -5.38 -6.34 -0.47
C ASP A 94 -5.84 -7.78 -0.81
N PRO A 95 -4.92 -8.74 -0.91
CA PRO A 95 -5.26 -10.11 -1.29
C PRO A 95 -5.99 -10.88 -0.19
N ASN A 96 -6.07 -10.35 1.03
CA ASN A 96 -6.79 -10.97 2.13
C ASN A 96 -8.29 -10.70 2.09
N LEU A 97 -8.74 -9.82 1.20
CA LEU A 97 -10.16 -9.51 1.03
C LEU A 97 -10.81 -10.45 0.03
N THR A 98 -12.01 -10.94 0.36
CA THR A 98 -12.83 -11.69 -0.59
C THR A 98 -13.73 -10.74 -1.36
N GLN A 99 -14.21 -11.16 -2.54
CA GLN A 99 -15.18 -10.39 -3.33
C GLN A 99 -16.47 -10.14 -2.56
N GLU A 100 -16.91 -11.11 -1.74
CA GLU A 100 -18.10 -10.97 -0.90
C GLU A 100 -17.91 -9.88 0.16
N GLN A 101 -16.75 -9.85 0.82
CA GLN A 101 -16.41 -8.81 1.80
C GLN A 101 -16.38 -7.44 1.16
N ILE A 102 -15.74 -7.30 -0.01
CA ILE A 102 -15.67 -6.05 -0.75
C ILE A 102 -17.07 -5.59 -1.16
N ALA A 103 -17.90 -6.50 -1.67
CA ALA A 103 -19.26 -6.17 -2.08
C ALA A 103 -20.10 -5.67 -0.90
N ALA A 104 -20.01 -6.32 0.26
CA ALA A 104 -20.75 -5.93 1.45
C ALA A 104 -20.33 -4.55 1.96
N GLU A 105 -19.03 -4.29 2.03
CA GLU A 105 -18.51 -2.98 2.45
C GLU A 105 -18.80 -1.89 1.43
N THR A 106 -18.79 -2.21 0.14
CA THR A 106 -19.15 -1.27 -0.92
C THR A 106 -20.62 -0.83 -0.77
N GLN A 107 -21.53 -1.76 -0.50
CA GLN A 107 -22.95 -1.43 -0.27
C GLN A 107 -23.10 -0.55 0.97
N ARG A 108 -22.38 -0.83 2.03
CA ARG A 108 -22.42 -0.04 3.24
C ARG A 108 -21.89 1.38 3.00
N LEU A 109 -20.81 1.51 2.24
CA LEU A 109 -20.23 2.80 1.87
C LEU A 109 -21.18 3.62 1.00
N ILE A 110 -21.82 3.00 0.00
CA ILE A 110 -22.80 3.65 -0.86
C ILE A 110 -23.97 4.18 -0.02
N ALA A 111 -24.50 3.38 0.89
CA ALA A 111 -25.58 3.79 1.79
C ALA A 111 -25.16 4.97 2.68
N GLN A 112 -23.94 4.95 3.19
CA GLN A 112 -23.40 6.04 4.01
C GLN A 112 -23.25 7.33 3.20
N LEU A 113 -22.75 7.26 1.97
CA LEU A 113 -22.55 8.42 1.12
C LEU A 113 -23.85 8.98 0.54
N GLY A 114 -24.89 8.17 0.46
CA GLY A 114 -26.19 8.57 -0.04
C GLY A 114 -27.08 9.30 0.97
N GLN A 115 -26.60 9.48 2.18
CA GLN A 115 -27.35 10.16 3.26
C GLN A 115 -27.14 11.65 3.29
#